data_8ad386c2e52c98747b0b4de881eb1697
#
_entry.id   8ad386c2e52c98747b0b4de881eb1697
#
_cell.length_a   1.000
_cell.length_b   1.000
_cell.length_c   1.000
_cell.angle_alpha   90.00
_cell.angle_beta   90.00
_cell.angle_gamma   90.00
#
_symmetry.space_group_name_H-M   'P 1'
#
loop_
_entity.id
_entity.type
_entity.pdbx_description
1 polymer ?
#
loop_
_entity_poly.entity_id
_entity_poly.type
_entity_poly.pdbx_seq_one_letter_code
_entity_poly.pdbx_strand_id
1 'polypeptide(L)'
;TTSGAAPARVATGVQPRRRSIVGRSILVLLLAGPIGLIAALTLERAETARESVDSRASIEPRPLSLLSARAFDPQGDTREENSAQAPSAIDGDPNTSWATEGYNSQTFGTKAGVGLVVELATASRIDSIELAGSTGWKGVVFVTSDDPSALGGPPETGGVPIDAAASPTSLEIGGARGRFLVIWITDLGPSADLH
;
A
#
# COMPACT_ATOMS: atom_id res chain seq x y z
N THR A 1 42.68 45.82 -13.27
CA THR A 1 41.95 46.75 -14.13
C THR A 1 41.17 45.98 -15.17
N THR A 2 39.95 46.08 -15.13
CA THR A 2 38.88 46.05 -16.09
C THR A 2 37.74 45.14 -15.66
N SER A 3 36.78 45.81 -15.11
CA SER A 3 35.43 45.37 -14.80
C SER A 3 34.69 44.93 -16.08
N GLY A 4 34.04 43.76 -16.07
CA GLY A 4 33.16 43.31 -17.14
C GLY A 4 31.80 42.92 -16.53
N ALA A 5 30.83 43.79 -16.66
CA ALA A 5 29.46 43.56 -16.24
C ALA A 5 28.77 42.55 -17.16
N ALA A 6 28.07 41.59 -16.58
CA ALA A 6 27.18 40.66 -17.26
C ALA A 6 25.78 41.29 -17.45
N PRO A 7 25.11 41.07 -18.58
CA PRO A 7 23.77 41.61 -18.80
C PRO A 7 22.67 40.75 -18.15
N ALA A 8 21.68 41.44 -17.59
CA ALA A 8 20.47 40.87 -17.00
C ALA A 8 19.62 40.13 -18.07
N ARG A 9 19.16 38.92 -17.76
CA ARG A 9 18.15 38.23 -18.55
C ARG A 9 16.76 38.61 -18.07
N VAL A 10 16.00 39.12 -19.01
CA VAL A 10 14.57 39.40 -18.86
C VAL A 10 13.82 38.07 -18.88
N ALA A 11 13.08 37.77 -17.80
CA ALA A 11 12.17 36.66 -17.74
C ALA A 11 10.86 37.02 -18.42
N THR A 12 10.58 36.36 -19.55
CA THR A 12 9.29 36.48 -20.24
C THR A 12 8.28 35.55 -19.54
N GLY A 13 7.32 36.16 -18.86
CA GLY A 13 6.23 35.43 -18.21
C GLY A 13 5.25 34.84 -19.23
N VAL A 14 5.10 33.56 -19.25
CA VAL A 14 4.04 32.86 -19.98
C VAL A 14 2.82 32.73 -19.07
N GLN A 15 1.76 33.47 -19.38
CA GLN A 15 0.48 33.37 -18.72
C GLN A 15 -0.28 32.13 -19.21
N PRO A 16 -0.88 31.32 -18.33
CA PRO A 16 -1.76 30.24 -18.74
C PRO A 16 -3.11 30.78 -19.24
N ARG A 17 -3.41 30.44 -20.47
CA ARG A 17 -4.63 30.78 -21.18
C ARG A 17 -5.83 30.05 -20.56
N ARG A 18 -6.70 30.78 -19.84
CA ARG A 18 -8.00 30.29 -19.37
C ARG A 18 -8.85 29.88 -20.55
N ARG A 19 -9.18 28.59 -20.68
CA ARG A 19 -10.19 28.11 -21.61
C ARG A 19 -11.57 28.36 -21.00
N SER A 20 -12.29 29.29 -21.62
CA SER A 20 -13.71 29.53 -21.40
C SER A 20 -14.51 28.31 -21.86
N ILE A 21 -15.22 27.66 -20.96
CA ILE A 21 -16.20 26.64 -21.32
C ILE A 21 -17.47 27.38 -21.70
N VAL A 22 -17.73 27.42 -23.01
CA VAL A 22 -18.99 27.93 -23.54
C VAL A 22 -20.08 26.94 -23.24
N GLY A 23 -21.01 27.33 -22.36
CA GLY A 23 -22.21 26.56 -22.04
C GLY A 23 -23.07 26.41 -23.30
N ARG A 24 -23.28 25.16 -23.72
CA ARG A 24 -24.28 24.81 -24.72
C ARG A 24 -25.63 24.74 -24.01
N SER A 25 -26.43 25.78 -24.16
CA SER A 25 -27.86 25.74 -23.80
C SER A 25 -28.56 24.80 -24.75
N ILE A 26 -29.02 23.65 -24.25
CA ILE A 26 -29.91 22.75 -24.99
C ILE A 26 -31.34 23.25 -24.78
N LEU A 27 -31.92 23.81 -25.82
CA LEU A 27 -33.33 24.15 -25.87
C LEU A 27 -34.14 22.86 -26.02
N VAL A 28 -34.75 22.38 -24.92
CA VAL A 28 -35.64 21.23 -24.93
C VAL A 28 -37.02 21.71 -25.35
N LEU A 29 -37.45 21.35 -26.58
CA LEU A 29 -38.82 21.58 -27.06
C LEU A 29 -39.70 20.52 -26.40
N LEU A 30 -40.58 20.95 -25.49
CA LEU A 30 -41.57 20.08 -24.85
C LEU A 30 -42.70 19.81 -25.88
N LEU A 31 -42.67 18.64 -26.51
CA LEU A 31 -43.83 18.08 -27.22
C LEU A 31 -44.76 17.45 -26.17
N ALA A 32 -45.90 18.11 -25.93
CA ALA A 32 -46.96 17.64 -25.06
C ALA A 32 -47.68 16.44 -25.72
N GLY A 33 -47.36 15.23 -25.27
CA GLY A 33 -48.00 13.98 -25.68
C GLY A 33 -47.66 12.83 -24.69
N PRO A 34 -48.45 11.73 -24.69
CA PRO A 34 -48.27 10.63 -23.75
C PRO A 34 -46.89 9.95 -23.84
N ILE A 35 -46.15 10.16 -24.94
CA ILE A 35 -44.77 9.65 -25.10
C ILE A 35 -43.78 10.39 -24.19
N GLY A 36 -44.03 11.68 -23.89
CA GLY A 36 -43.16 12.45 -22.98
C GLY A 36 -43.19 11.96 -21.54
N LEU A 37 -44.32 11.43 -21.08
CA LEU A 37 -44.47 10.91 -19.73
C LEU A 37 -43.67 9.60 -19.52
N ILE A 38 -43.64 8.74 -20.51
CA ILE A 38 -42.88 7.47 -20.46
C ILE A 38 -41.37 7.75 -20.49
N ALA A 39 -40.93 8.73 -21.28
CA ALA A 39 -39.53 9.12 -21.34
C ALA A 39 -39.04 9.78 -20.01
N ALA A 40 -39.89 10.55 -19.35
CA ALA A 40 -39.57 11.14 -18.05
C ALA A 40 -39.44 10.07 -16.96
N LEU A 41 -40.35 9.08 -16.91
CA LEU A 41 -40.29 7.98 -15.94
C LEU A 41 -39.08 7.06 -16.14
N THR A 42 -38.65 6.89 -17.40
CA THR A 42 -37.44 6.09 -17.66
C THR A 42 -36.15 6.85 -17.31
N LEU A 43 -36.15 8.17 -17.45
CA LEU A 43 -35.01 9.00 -17.07
C LEU A 43 -34.83 9.05 -15.54
N GLU A 44 -35.91 9.23 -14.78
CA GLU A 44 -35.88 9.20 -13.30
C GLU A 44 -35.42 7.84 -12.78
N ARG A 45 -35.86 6.73 -13.39
CA ARG A 45 -35.34 5.39 -13.02
C ARG A 45 -33.88 5.18 -13.36
N ALA A 46 -33.39 5.79 -14.43
CA ALA A 46 -31.96 5.71 -14.76
C ALA A 46 -31.08 6.53 -13.83
N GLU A 47 -31.58 7.67 -13.36
CA GLU A 47 -30.87 8.50 -12.36
C GLU A 47 -30.87 7.81 -11.00
N THR A 48 -32.00 7.27 -10.54
CA THR A 48 -32.08 6.51 -9.28
C THR A 48 -31.22 5.25 -9.32
N ALA A 49 -31.09 4.59 -10.48
CA ALA A 49 -30.20 3.45 -10.63
C ALA A 49 -28.72 3.87 -10.64
N ARG A 50 -28.37 5.04 -11.16
CA ARG A 50 -27.00 5.59 -11.11
C ARG A 50 -26.63 6.06 -9.71
N GLU A 51 -27.52 6.72 -9.00
CA GLU A 51 -27.34 7.08 -7.59
C GLU A 51 -27.16 5.84 -6.70
N SER A 52 -27.89 4.76 -6.97
CA SER A 52 -27.78 3.49 -6.23
C SER A 52 -26.47 2.73 -6.53
N VAL A 53 -25.85 2.97 -7.68
CA VAL A 53 -24.55 2.35 -8.03
C VAL A 53 -23.40 3.19 -7.50
N ASP A 54 -23.54 4.51 -7.47
CA ASP A 54 -22.55 5.42 -6.90
C ASP A 54 -22.55 5.39 -5.34
N SER A 55 -23.68 5.03 -4.74
CA SER A 55 -23.84 4.76 -3.30
C SER A 55 -23.29 3.38 -2.86
N ARG A 56 -22.75 2.58 -3.77
CA ARG A 56 -21.78 1.55 -3.40
C ARG A 56 -20.46 2.24 -3.07
N ALA A 57 -20.55 2.94 -1.96
CA ALA A 57 -19.52 3.60 -1.22
C ALA A 57 -18.13 3.10 -1.65
N SER A 58 -17.32 3.98 -2.17
CA SER A 58 -15.88 3.88 -1.99
C SER A 58 -15.68 3.72 -0.51
N ILE A 59 -15.52 2.50 -0.04
CA ILE A 59 -15.15 2.24 1.34
C ILE A 59 -13.75 2.81 1.43
N GLU A 60 -13.66 4.03 1.94
CA GLU A 60 -12.38 4.67 2.23
C GLU A 60 -11.56 3.67 3.06
N PRO A 61 -10.34 3.34 2.66
CA PRO A 61 -9.49 2.44 3.41
C PRO A 61 -9.35 2.95 4.85
N ARG A 62 -9.75 2.15 5.82
CA ARG A 62 -9.60 2.49 7.24
C ARG A 62 -8.35 1.82 7.77
N PRO A 63 -7.38 2.59 8.29
CA PRO A 63 -6.22 2.03 8.94
C PRO A 63 -6.64 1.10 10.09
N LEU A 64 -6.03 -0.07 10.16
CA LEU A 64 -6.20 -1.01 11.27
C LEU A 64 -5.24 -0.64 12.41
N SER A 65 -5.70 -0.84 13.64
CA SER A 65 -4.85 -0.64 14.81
C SER A 65 -3.88 -1.81 14.96
N LEU A 66 -2.59 -1.50 14.92
CA LEU A 66 -1.51 -2.44 15.17
C LEU A 66 -1.24 -2.49 16.67
N LEU A 67 -1.01 -3.67 17.24
CA LEU A 67 -0.77 -3.87 18.66
C LEU A 67 0.71 -4.04 18.97
N SER A 68 1.39 -4.89 18.23
CA SER A 68 2.81 -5.20 18.43
C SER A 68 3.47 -5.65 17.13
N ALA A 69 4.79 -5.52 17.07
CA ALA A 69 5.63 -6.15 16.06
C ALA A 69 6.77 -6.89 16.75
N ARG A 70 7.15 -8.05 16.20
CA ARG A 70 8.29 -8.85 16.68
C ARG A 70 9.00 -9.51 15.52
N ALA A 71 10.31 -9.69 15.68
CA ALA A 71 11.11 -10.44 14.72
C ALA A 71 10.65 -11.91 14.65
N PHE A 72 10.82 -12.53 13.50
CA PHE A 72 10.42 -13.90 13.25
C PHE A 72 11.54 -14.63 12.51
N ASP A 73 12.34 -15.34 13.27
CA ASP A 73 13.42 -16.20 12.80
C ASP A 73 13.30 -17.61 13.40
N PRO A 74 12.32 -18.39 12.94
CA PRO A 74 12.06 -19.71 13.49
C PRO A 74 13.17 -20.74 13.19
N GLN A 75 14.05 -20.46 12.23
CA GLN A 75 15.11 -21.33 11.77
C GLN A 75 16.52 -20.92 12.26
N GLY A 76 16.61 -19.78 12.94
CA GLY A 76 17.86 -19.31 13.54
C GLY A 76 18.16 -19.96 14.88
N ASP A 77 19.44 -20.10 15.19
CA ASP A 77 19.92 -20.72 16.45
C ASP A 77 19.46 -19.95 17.68
N THR A 78 19.50 -18.62 17.61
CA THR A 78 19.08 -17.72 18.69
C THR A 78 17.61 -17.32 18.56
N ARG A 79 17.01 -17.48 17.38
CA ARG A 79 15.70 -16.94 17.00
C ARG A 79 15.63 -15.41 17.09
N GLU A 80 16.78 -14.76 17.07
CA GLU A 80 16.92 -13.31 17.07
C GLU A 80 17.11 -12.80 15.65
N GLU A 81 16.48 -11.68 15.33
CA GLU A 81 16.59 -10.99 14.05
C GLU A 81 16.38 -9.49 14.32
N ASN A 82 17.32 -8.87 15.04
CA ASN A 82 17.20 -7.50 15.54
C ASN A 82 15.87 -7.26 16.30
N SER A 83 15.50 -8.18 17.16
CA SER A 83 14.20 -8.20 17.86
C SER A 83 13.89 -6.93 18.62
N ALA A 84 14.94 -6.27 19.19
CA ALA A 84 14.77 -5.01 19.91
C ALA A 84 14.28 -3.85 19.02
N GLN A 85 14.51 -3.92 17.70
CA GLN A 85 14.10 -2.91 16.73
C GLN A 85 12.71 -3.21 16.15
N ALA A 86 12.15 -4.39 16.34
CA ALA A 86 10.89 -4.79 15.73
C ALA A 86 9.72 -3.80 15.98
N PRO A 87 9.56 -3.20 17.16
CA PRO A 87 8.54 -2.19 17.39
C PRO A 87 8.63 -0.96 16.47
N SER A 88 9.84 -0.61 16.00
CA SER A 88 10.05 0.52 15.08
C SER A 88 9.41 0.33 13.70
N ALA A 89 9.02 -0.90 13.37
CA ALA A 89 8.28 -1.15 12.12
C ALA A 89 6.83 -0.63 12.15
N ILE A 90 6.29 -0.29 13.34
CA ILE A 90 4.88 0.10 13.52
C ILE A 90 4.70 1.32 14.44
N ASP A 91 5.75 2.03 14.81
CA ASP A 91 5.69 3.16 15.74
C ASP A 91 5.15 4.46 15.09
N GLY A 92 5.02 4.47 13.77
CA GLY A 92 4.50 5.60 13.00
C GLY A 92 5.54 6.69 12.70
N ASP A 93 6.81 6.50 13.08
CA ASP A 93 7.91 7.41 12.73
C ASP A 93 8.57 6.96 11.42
N PRO A 94 8.51 7.74 10.33
CA PRO A 94 9.12 7.37 9.05
C PRO A 94 10.66 7.35 9.08
N ASN A 95 11.29 7.83 10.15
CA ASN A 95 12.74 7.81 10.31
C ASN A 95 13.26 6.59 11.08
N THR A 96 12.37 5.78 11.61
CA THR A 96 12.70 4.52 12.29
C THR A 96 12.26 3.34 11.44
N SER A 97 12.92 2.20 11.61
CA SER A 97 12.59 0.97 10.90
C SER A 97 13.12 -0.24 11.64
N TRP A 98 12.56 -1.40 11.34
CA TRP A 98 13.20 -2.66 11.62
C TRP A 98 14.02 -3.11 10.40
N ALA A 99 15.17 -3.69 10.66
CA ALA A 99 16.00 -4.33 9.64
C ALA A 99 16.37 -5.75 10.07
N THR A 100 16.64 -6.63 9.10
CA THR A 100 17.21 -7.94 9.36
C THR A 100 18.61 -7.81 9.96
N GLU A 101 19.15 -8.87 10.53
CA GLU A 101 20.60 -8.96 10.79
C GLU A 101 21.39 -8.88 9.47
N GLY A 102 22.70 -8.66 9.56
CA GLY A 102 23.58 -8.59 8.40
C GLY A 102 23.85 -9.98 7.82
N TYR A 103 23.61 -10.17 6.52
CA TYR A 103 23.85 -11.40 5.78
C TYR A 103 24.92 -11.20 4.71
N ASN A 104 25.78 -12.19 4.50
CA ASN A 104 26.85 -12.15 3.49
C ASN A 104 26.36 -12.53 2.08
N SER A 105 25.06 -12.67 1.87
CA SER A 105 24.45 -13.00 0.57
C SER A 105 23.05 -12.42 0.49
N GLN A 106 22.48 -12.41 -0.71
CA GLN A 106 21.08 -12.01 -0.92
C GLN A 106 20.07 -12.95 -0.25
N THR A 107 20.51 -14.14 0.14
CA THR A 107 19.71 -15.14 0.81
C THR A 107 20.22 -15.39 2.23
N PHE A 108 19.46 -16.08 3.02
CA PHE A 108 19.68 -16.27 4.45
C PHE A 108 20.50 -17.53 4.79
N GLY A 109 21.38 -17.95 3.89
CA GLY A 109 22.23 -19.13 4.07
C GLY A 109 21.41 -20.44 4.07
N THR A 110 21.36 -21.13 5.20
CA THR A 110 20.57 -22.36 5.36
C THR A 110 19.11 -22.11 5.75
N LYS A 111 18.77 -20.90 6.16
CA LYS A 111 17.39 -20.51 6.48
C LYS A 111 16.61 -20.26 5.18
N ALA A 112 15.34 -20.60 5.15
CA ALA A 112 14.45 -20.28 4.04
C ALA A 112 14.08 -18.79 3.95
N GLY A 113 14.30 -18.06 5.02
CA GLY A 113 14.04 -16.64 5.14
C GLY A 113 14.03 -16.20 6.61
N VAL A 114 13.75 -14.93 6.81
CA VAL A 114 13.47 -14.30 8.12
C VAL A 114 12.34 -13.30 7.95
N GLY A 115 11.79 -12.79 9.03
CA GLY A 115 10.68 -11.86 8.87
C GLY A 115 10.25 -11.13 10.11
N LEU A 116 9.08 -10.55 10.00
CA LEU A 116 8.41 -9.79 11.04
C LEU A 116 6.98 -10.30 11.20
N VAL A 117 6.55 -10.50 12.44
CA VAL A 117 5.16 -10.72 12.78
C VAL A 117 4.57 -9.44 13.34
N VAL A 118 3.51 -8.95 12.71
CA VAL A 118 2.73 -7.82 13.20
C VAL A 118 1.40 -8.33 13.73
N GLU A 119 1.09 -8.01 14.97
CA GLU A 119 -0.17 -8.34 15.60
C GLU A 119 -1.15 -7.17 15.51
N LEU A 120 -2.37 -7.44 15.09
CA LEU A 120 -3.46 -6.47 15.10
C LEU A 120 -4.12 -6.41 16.50
N ALA A 121 -4.60 -5.24 16.89
CA ALA A 121 -5.35 -5.08 18.14
C ALA A 121 -6.58 -6.00 18.20
N THR A 122 -7.22 -6.25 17.07
CA THR A 122 -8.34 -7.17 16.92
C THR A 122 -8.23 -7.92 15.59
N ALA A 123 -8.71 -9.18 15.58
CA ALA A 123 -8.80 -9.95 14.34
C ALA A 123 -9.69 -9.22 13.33
N SER A 124 -9.13 -8.89 12.18
CA SER A 124 -9.75 -8.01 11.19
C SER A 124 -9.67 -8.61 9.79
N ARG A 125 -10.50 -8.09 8.90
CA ARG A 125 -10.36 -8.27 7.46
C ARG A 125 -9.30 -7.29 6.96
N ILE A 126 -8.36 -7.77 6.18
CA ILE A 126 -7.27 -7.00 5.61
C ILE A 126 -7.43 -7.02 4.09
N ASP A 127 -7.70 -5.88 3.50
CA ASP A 127 -7.87 -5.78 2.05
C ASP A 127 -6.52 -5.48 1.37
N SER A 128 -5.72 -4.57 1.94
CA SER A 128 -4.38 -4.24 1.46
C SER A 128 -3.44 -3.88 2.60
N ILE A 129 -2.15 -3.88 2.32
CA ILE A 129 -1.10 -3.35 3.18
C ILE A 129 -0.19 -2.43 2.39
N GLU A 130 0.46 -1.51 3.09
CA GLU A 130 1.50 -0.66 2.56
C GLU A 130 2.77 -0.85 3.38
N LEU A 131 3.89 -1.10 2.71
CA LEU A 131 5.19 -1.32 3.32
C LEU A 131 6.16 -0.25 2.83
N ALA A 132 6.70 0.55 3.74
CA ALA A 132 7.75 1.51 3.45
C ALA A 132 9.10 0.96 3.92
N GLY A 133 10.18 1.28 3.21
CA GLY A 133 11.53 0.86 3.57
C GLY A 133 12.45 0.72 2.37
N SER A 134 13.47 -0.13 2.48
CA SER A 134 14.38 -0.44 1.38
C SER A 134 13.65 -1.12 0.22
N THR A 135 14.22 -1.02 -0.97
CA THR A 135 13.67 -1.61 -2.19
C THR A 135 14.53 -2.78 -2.67
N GLY A 136 13.98 -3.59 -3.56
CA GLY A 136 14.68 -4.69 -4.23
C GLY A 136 14.58 -6.03 -3.53
N TRP A 137 14.06 -6.10 -2.30
CA TRP A 137 13.86 -7.36 -1.61
C TRP A 137 12.58 -8.08 -2.06
N LYS A 138 12.52 -9.40 -1.83
CA LYS A 138 11.36 -10.24 -2.13
C LYS A 138 10.94 -11.07 -0.95
N GLY A 139 9.67 -11.42 -0.93
CA GLY A 139 9.12 -12.21 0.16
C GLY A 139 7.69 -12.64 -0.07
N VAL A 140 7.04 -12.98 1.02
CA VAL A 140 5.62 -13.40 1.03
C VAL A 140 4.96 -12.83 2.28
N VAL A 141 3.76 -12.31 2.13
CA VAL A 141 2.93 -11.87 3.26
C VAL A 141 1.84 -12.88 3.52
N PHE A 142 1.70 -13.29 4.77
CA PHE A 142 0.65 -14.20 5.23
C PHE A 142 -0.26 -13.48 6.23
N VAL A 143 -1.53 -13.86 6.24
CA VAL A 143 -2.50 -13.46 7.24
C VAL A 143 -2.97 -14.72 7.98
N THR A 144 -2.84 -14.74 9.29
CA THR A 144 -3.26 -15.88 10.12
C THR A 144 -4.02 -15.44 11.35
N SER A 145 -4.89 -16.30 11.84
CA SER A 145 -5.61 -16.10 13.11
C SER A 145 -4.81 -16.57 14.32
N ASP A 146 -3.96 -17.57 14.12
CA ASP A 146 -3.14 -18.17 15.17
C ASP A 146 -1.75 -17.51 15.21
N ASP A 147 -1.16 -17.44 16.42
CA ASP A 147 0.18 -16.88 16.60
C ASP A 147 1.22 -17.76 15.89
N PRO A 148 1.95 -17.23 14.90
CA PRO A 148 2.93 -18.00 14.13
C PRO A 148 4.20 -18.32 14.92
N SER A 149 4.42 -17.77 16.10
CA SER A 149 5.65 -17.96 16.89
C SER A 149 5.92 -19.43 17.26
N ALA A 150 4.87 -20.26 17.32
CA ALA A 150 5.01 -21.69 17.58
C ALA A 150 5.37 -22.50 16.32
N LEU A 151 5.34 -21.89 15.15
CA LEU A 151 5.65 -22.55 13.89
C LEU A 151 7.16 -22.59 13.65
N GLY A 152 7.64 -23.63 12.99
CA GLY A 152 9.04 -23.75 12.55
C GLY A 152 9.35 -22.98 11.26
N GLY A 153 8.40 -22.18 10.77
CA GLY A 153 8.47 -21.40 9.54
C GLY A 153 7.19 -20.60 9.31
N PRO A 154 7.08 -19.86 8.22
CA PRO A 154 5.83 -19.18 7.86
C PRO A 154 4.74 -20.20 7.55
N PRO A 155 3.45 -19.80 7.51
CA PRO A 155 2.36 -20.65 7.04
C PRO A 155 2.67 -21.23 5.65
N GLU A 156 2.33 -22.51 5.43
CA GLU A 156 2.66 -23.21 4.17
C GLU A 156 1.83 -22.74 2.98
N THR A 157 0.67 -22.13 3.22
CA THR A 157 -0.30 -21.76 2.19
C THR A 157 -0.90 -20.39 2.46
N GLY A 158 -1.54 -19.80 1.45
CA GLY A 158 -2.30 -18.56 1.60
C GLY A 158 -1.45 -17.28 1.59
N GLY A 159 -0.16 -17.38 1.28
CA GLY A 159 0.72 -16.22 1.19
C GLY A 159 0.54 -15.44 -0.10
N VAL A 160 0.70 -14.13 -0.03
CA VAL A 160 0.70 -13.21 -1.16
C VAL A 160 2.15 -12.79 -1.43
N PRO A 161 2.71 -13.13 -2.61
CA PRO A 161 4.07 -12.75 -2.96
C PRO A 161 4.25 -11.24 -2.98
N ILE A 162 5.41 -10.77 -2.52
CA ILE A 162 5.82 -9.37 -2.60
C ILE A 162 7.15 -9.25 -3.33
N ASP A 163 7.23 -8.24 -4.20
CA ASP A 163 8.45 -7.73 -4.81
C ASP A 163 8.50 -6.23 -4.50
N ALA A 164 9.39 -5.86 -3.61
CA ALA A 164 9.51 -4.48 -3.12
C ALA A 164 10.29 -3.61 -4.12
N ALA A 165 9.82 -3.51 -5.35
CA ALA A 165 10.46 -2.72 -6.40
C ALA A 165 10.38 -1.20 -6.17
N ALA A 166 9.50 -0.74 -5.27
CA ALA A 166 9.31 0.67 -4.92
C ALA A 166 9.12 0.83 -3.41
N SER A 167 9.20 2.06 -2.91
CA SER A 167 8.88 2.41 -1.52
C SER A 167 8.01 3.68 -1.52
N PRO A 168 6.81 3.66 -0.91
CA PRO A 168 6.18 2.45 -0.33
C PRO A 168 5.74 1.43 -1.39
N THR A 169 5.67 0.16 -0.99
CA THR A 169 5.07 -0.92 -1.78
C THR A 169 3.68 -1.22 -1.26
N SER A 170 2.67 -1.14 -2.12
CA SER A 170 1.30 -1.53 -1.82
C SER A 170 1.04 -2.96 -2.28
N LEU A 171 0.37 -3.75 -1.45
CA LEU A 171 0.06 -5.15 -1.72
C LEU A 171 -1.41 -5.43 -1.41
N GLU A 172 -2.13 -5.95 -2.40
CA GLU A 172 -3.52 -6.40 -2.23
C GLU A 172 -3.54 -7.77 -1.55
N ILE A 173 -4.18 -7.84 -0.38
CA ILE A 173 -4.33 -9.07 0.43
C ILE A 173 -5.64 -9.78 0.12
N GLY A 174 -6.56 -9.11 -0.57
CA GLY A 174 -7.81 -9.70 -1.04
C GLY A 174 -8.82 -10.00 0.05
N GLY A 175 -8.74 -9.34 1.19
CA GLY A 175 -9.70 -9.45 2.28
C GLY A 175 -9.51 -10.68 3.15
N ALA A 176 -8.31 -11.20 3.25
CA ALA A 176 -7.96 -12.25 4.21
C ALA A 176 -8.27 -11.80 5.64
N ARG A 177 -8.71 -12.73 6.47
CA ARG A 177 -9.11 -12.44 7.84
C ARG A 177 -8.14 -13.08 8.84
N GLY A 178 -7.62 -12.28 9.76
CA GLY A 178 -6.67 -12.75 10.76
C GLY A 178 -6.35 -11.72 11.82
N ARG A 179 -5.53 -12.12 12.77
CA ARG A 179 -4.98 -11.27 13.83
C ARG A 179 -3.51 -10.97 13.62
N PHE A 180 -2.81 -11.80 12.85
CA PHE A 180 -1.39 -11.68 12.64
C PHE A 180 -1.09 -11.53 11.14
N LEU A 181 -0.17 -10.63 10.83
CA LEU A 181 0.51 -10.51 9.56
C LEU A 181 1.92 -11.06 9.73
N VAL A 182 2.33 -11.96 8.85
CA VAL A 182 3.71 -12.44 8.77
C VAL A 182 4.30 -11.88 7.48
N ILE A 183 5.29 -11.01 7.60
CA ILE A 183 6.08 -10.50 6.49
C ILE A 183 7.33 -11.37 6.44
N TRP A 184 7.40 -12.29 5.49
CA TRP A 184 8.47 -13.28 5.36
C TRP A 184 9.38 -12.89 4.20
N ILE A 185 10.61 -12.50 4.47
CA ILE A 185 11.61 -12.08 3.49
C ILE A 185 12.40 -13.32 3.07
N THR A 186 12.52 -13.55 1.76
CA THR A 186 13.22 -14.69 1.17
C THR A 186 14.43 -14.30 0.35
N ASP A 187 14.52 -13.02 -0.04
CA ASP A 187 15.60 -12.45 -0.84
C ASP A 187 15.79 -10.98 -0.42
N LEU A 188 16.99 -10.61 -0.05
CA LEU A 188 17.34 -9.25 0.37
C LEU A 188 17.55 -8.28 -0.80
N GLY A 189 17.60 -8.82 -2.03
CA GLY A 189 17.83 -8.03 -3.24
C GLY A 189 19.30 -7.63 -3.44
N PRO A 190 19.59 -7.04 -4.60
CA PRO A 190 20.96 -6.69 -5.00
C PRO A 190 21.57 -5.52 -4.23
N SER A 191 20.74 -4.74 -3.52
CA SER A 191 21.17 -3.56 -2.75
C SER A 191 21.44 -3.86 -1.28
N ALA A 192 21.39 -5.13 -0.86
CA ALA A 192 21.88 -5.53 0.43
C ALA A 192 23.39 -5.22 0.43
N ASP A 193 23.76 -4.04 0.93
CA ASP A 193 25.16 -3.75 1.21
C ASP A 193 25.65 -4.83 2.15
N LEU A 194 26.52 -5.67 1.62
CA LEU A 194 27.22 -6.71 2.37
C LEU A 194 28.16 -5.99 3.34
N HIS A 195 27.71 -5.71 4.53
CA HIS A 195 28.49 -5.12 5.62
C HIS A 195 28.85 -6.18 6.62
#